data_b8eaf2b19344b931c0e146e5b10342fc
#
_entry.id   b8eaf2b19344b931c0e146e5b10342fc
#
_cell.length_a   1.000
_cell.length_b   1.000
_cell.length_c   1.000
_cell.angle_alpha   90.00
_cell.angle_beta   90.00
_cell.angle_gamma   90.00
#
_symmetry.space_group_name_H-M   'P 1'
#
loop_
_entity.id
_entity.type
_entity.pdbx_description
1 polymer ?
#
loop_
_entity_poly.entity_id
_entity_poly.type
_entity_poly.pdbx_seq_one_letter_code
_entity_poly.pdbx_strand_id
1 'polypeptide(L)'
;ERFGYRDEAPGIQTPPGMRMNKSVHWVADRALLGPMFERMAHLLPPSIDGLRLYPRLSERLNMYRYDDGDVFNRHTDGDWPGFGLSEDRREMVQWAGLRSSLTMLLYLNGPADGVRGGQTRLSRPDGSAHDVTPAKGSALFFRHGFGPHSVLHVGAPVHGPVPKYVARINVMYAPG
;
A
#
# COMPACT_ATOMS: atom_id res chain seq x y z
N GLU A 1 -20.38 -5.35 10.04
CA GLU A 1 -19.31 -4.34 9.97
C GLU A 1 -19.76 -3.18 9.08
N ARG A 2 -19.57 -1.93 9.55
CA ARG A 2 -20.07 -0.72 8.88
C ARG A 2 -19.39 -0.44 7.53
N PHE A 3 -18.24 -1.09 7.27
CA PHE A 3 -17.42 -0.94 6.08
C PHE A 3 -16.91 -2.30 5.58
N GLY A 4 -17.81 -3.19 5.21
CA GLY A 4 -17.46 -4.54 4.76
C GLY A 4 -16.39 -4.56 3.66
N TYR A 5 -15.52 -5.56 3.70
CA TYR A 5 -14.59 -5.84 2.60
C TYR A 5 -15.36 -6.35 1.38
N ARG A 6 -14.97 -5.87 0.20
CA ARG A 6 -15.52 -6.34 -1.08
C ARG A 6 -14.56 -7.34 -1.72
N ASP A 7 -15.10 -8.30 -2.43
CA ASP A 7 -14.31 -9.32 -3.14
C ASP A 7 -13.54 -8.75 -4.32
N GLU A 8 -13.97 -7.63 -4.88
CA GLU A 8 -13.27 -6.94 -5.97
C GLU A 8 -12.75 -5.58 -5.50
N ALA A 9 -11.49 -5.29 -5.88
CA ALA A 9 -10.92 -3.97 -5.70
C ALA A 9 -11.41 -3.05 -6.82
N PRO A 10 -12.21 -2.02 -6.55
CA PRO A 10 -12.61 -1.09 -7.58
C PRO A 10 -11.39 -0.29 -8.08
N GLY A 11 -11.28 -0.09 -9.39
CA GLY A 11 -10.49 0.98 -9.98
C GLY A 11 -9.35 0.63 -10.90
N ILE A 12 -8.84 -0.58 -10.96
CA ILE A 12 -7.95 -1.04 -12.03
C ILE A 12 -8.40 -2.43 -12.44
N GLN A 13 -8.54 -2.64 -13.73
CA GLN A 13 -8.79 -3.97 -14.27
C GLN A 13 -7.55 -4.83 -14.02
N THR A 14 -7.60 -5.64 -12.97
CA THR A 14 -6.64 -6.72 -12.78
C THR A 14 -7.15 -7.93 -13.54
N PRO A 15 -6.30 -8.62 -14.31
CA PRO A 15 -6.70 -9.85 -14.95
C PRO A 15 -7.30 -10.85 -13.96
N PRO A 16 -8.30 -11.66 -14.38
CA PRO A 16 -8.86 -12.69 -13.52
C PRO A 16 -7.77 -13.58 -12.92
N GLY A 17 -7.86 -13.89 -11.62
CA GLY A 17 -6.89 -14.70 -10.89
C GLY A 17 -5.59 -13.99 -10.49
N MET A 18 -5.35 -12.77 -10.93
CA MET A 18 -4.16 -12.02 -10.52
C MET A 18 -4.25 -11.58 -9.06
N ARG A 19 -5.43 -11.23 -8.61
CA ARG A 19 -5.68 -10.71 -7.27
C ARG A 19 -6.88 -11.42 -6.64
N MET A 20 -6.64 -12.10 -5.53
CA MET A 20 -7.63 -12.93 -4.86
C MET A 20 -7.85 -12.50 -3.40
N ASN A 21 -7.66 -11.23 -3.09
CA ASN A 21 -7.90 -10.69 -1.77
C ASN A 21 -9.15 -9.82 -1.74
N LYS A 22 -9.70 -9.63 -0.55
CA LYS A 22 -10.79 -8.68 -0.29
C LYS A 22 -10.23 -7.30 0.00
N SER A 23 -10.94 -6.26 -0.43
CA SER A 23 -10.49 -4.88 -0.23
C SER A 23 -11.60 -3.94 0.18
N VAL A 24 -11.22 -2.89 0.89
CA VAL A 24 -12.06 -1.74 1.19
C VAL A 24 -11.20 -0.47 1.14
N HIS A 25 -11.77 0.63 0.66
CA HIS A 25 -11.12 1.93 0.70
C HIS A 25 -11.61 2.71 1.92
N TRP A 26 -10.65 3.15 2.72
CA TRP A 26 -10.90 4.07 3.80
C TRP A 26 -10.33 5.44 3.45
N VAL A 27 -10.90 6.47 4.03
CA VAL A 27 -10.33 7.81 4.04
C VAL A 27 -9.94 8.12 5.49
N ALA A 28 -8.67 8.40 5.69
CA ALA A 28 -8.11 8.77 6.98
C ALA A 28 -7.65 10.22 6.93
N ASP A 29 -7.97 10.97 7.95
CA ASP A 29 -7.59 12.37 8.02
C ASP A 29 -6.14 12.57 8.48
N ARG A 30 -5.71 13.83 8.45
CA ARG A 30 -4.38 14.24 8.89
C ARG A 30 -4.11 13.93 10.36
N ALA A 31 -5.14 13.90 11.21
CA ALA A 31 -4.94 13.59 12.62
C ALA A 31 -4.44 12.16 12.85
N LEU A 32 -4.88 11.22 11.98
CA LEU A 32 -4.39 9.84 12.01
C LEU A 32 -3.06 9.69 11.26
N LEU A 33 -2.94 10.24 10.04
CA LEU A 33 -1.79 10.00 9.17
C LEU A 33 -0.59 10.90 9.44
N GLY A 34 -0.80 12.08 10.04
CA GLY A 34 0.28 13.03 10.38
C GLY A 34 1.34 12.43 11.28
N PRO A 35 0.98 11.91 12.48
CA PRO A 35 1.95 11.26 13.37
C PRO A 35 2.66 10.05 12.75
N MET A 36 1.99 9.32 11.84
CA MET A 36 2.63 8.23 11.11
C MET A 36 3.69 8.76 10.14
N PHE A 37 3.35 9.80 9.36
CA PHE A 37 4.29 10.43 8.45
C PHE A 37 5.52 10.99 9.18
N GLU A 38 5.32 11.72 10.26
CA GLU A 38 6.39 12.32 11.07
C GLU A 38 7.40 11.28 11.58
N ARG A 39 6.93 10.10 12.00
CA ARG A 39 7.80 9.00 12.46
C ARG A 39 8.70 8.42 11.38
N MET A 40 8.31 8.49 10.12
CA MET A 40 9.02 7.83 9.02
C MET A 40 9.63 8.79 8.00
N ALA A 41 9.28 10.08 8.02
CA ALA A 41 9.70 11.05 7.02
C ALA A 41 11.23 11.10 6.85
N HIS A 42 11.98 10.97 7.96
CA HIS A 42 13.44 10.96 7.95
C HIS A 42 14.07 9.71 7.31
N LEU A 43 13.29 8.64 7.11
CA LEU A 43 13.71 7.40 6.46
C LEU A 43 13.40 7.40 4.96
N LEU A 44 12.56 8.35 4.49
CA LEU A 44 12.14 8.42 3.12
C LEU A 44 13.12 9.25 2.27
N PRO A 45 13.34 8.88 0.99
CA PRO A 45 14.12 9.72 0.09
C PRO A 45 13.54 11.14 0.03
N PRO A 46 14.35 12.20 0.25
CA PRO A 46 13.86 13.57 0.19
C PRO A 46 13.44 13.98 -1.23
N SER A 47 13.94 13.27 -2.24
CA SER A 47 13.55 13.44 -3.64
C SER A 47 13.62 12.12 -4.40
N ILE A 48 12.74 11.98 -5.39
CA ILE A 48 12.67 10.85 -6.33
C ILE A 48 12.40 11.41 -7.73
N ASP A 49 13.29 11.12 -8.69
CA ASP A 49 13.16 11.52 -10.10
C ASP A 49 12.84 13.04 -10.28
N GLY A 50 13.50 13.89 -9.48
CA GLY A 50 13.31 15.34 -9.51
C GLY A 50 12.07 15.86 -8.74
N LEU A 51 11.25 14.97 -8.25
CA LEU A 51 10.12 15.33 -7.38
C LEU A 51 10.56 15.35 -5.92
N ARG A 52 10.05 16.28 -5.12
CA ARG A 52 10.33 16.39 -3.68
C ARG A 52 9.29 15.63 -2.85
N LEU A 53 9.73 15.04 -1.75
CA LEU A 53 8.82 14.41 -0.78
C LEU A 53 7.79 15.45 -0.30
N TYR A 54 6.51 15.13 -0.55
CA TYR A 54 5.40 15.94 -0.05
C TYR A 54 5.14 15.60 1.42
N PRO A 55 4.96 16.58 2.32
CA PRO A 55 4.92 16.35 3.77
C PRO A 55 3.60 15.75 4.27
N ARG A 56 2.93 14.97 3.45
CA ARG A 56 1.69 14.26 3.81
C ARG A 56 1.57 12.96 3.03
N LEU A 57 0.98 11.95 3.65
CA LEU A 57 0.49 10.75 2.96
C LEU A 57 -0.83 11.03 2.26
N SER A 58 -1.13 10.29 1.20
CA SER A 58 -2.49 10.27 0.66
C SER A 58 -3.46 9.80 1.73
N GLU A 59 -4.57 10.49 1.90
CA GLU A 59 -5.59 10.17 2.91
C GLU A 59 -6.50 9.00 2.49
N ARG A 60 -6.39 8.55 1.23
CA ARG A 60 -7.04 7.33 0.76
C ARG A 60 -6.18 6.11 1.08
N LEU A 61 -6.69 5.23 1.91
CA LEU A 61 -6.07 3.97 2.29
C LEU A 61 -6.77 2.80 1.57
N ASN A 62 -5.97 1.90 1.00
CA ASN A 62 -6.47 0.64 0.49
C ASN A 62 -6.22 -0.43 1.54
N MET A 63 -7.29 -0.89 2.19
CA MET A 63 -7.24 -1.95 3.20
C MET A 63 -7.47 -3.28 2.54
N TYR A 64 -6.59 -4.24 2.79
CA TYR A 64 -6.66 -5.57 2.20
C TYR A 64 -6.76 -6.63 3.28
N ARG A 65 -7.62 -7.60 3.03
CA ARG A 65 -7.74 -8.85 3.77
C ARG A 65 -7.40 -10.01 2.86
N TYR A 66 -6.52 -10.88 3.31
CA TYR A 66 -6.16 -12.12 2.64
C TYR A 66 -6.58 -13.29 3.53
N ASP A 67 -7.53 -14.08 3.06
CA ASP A 67 -7.98 -15.32 3.70
C ASP A 67 -7.09 -16.51 3.26
N ASP A 68 -7.44 -17.72 3.72
CA ASP A 68 -6.73 -18.95 3.33
C ASP A 68 -6.72 -19.14 1.81
N GLY A 69 -5.53 -19.32 1.25
CA GLY A 69 -5.31 -19.46 -0.19
C GLY A 69 -5.26 -18.14 -0.97
N ASP A 70 -5.63 -17.01 -0.36
CA ASP A 70 -5.59 -15.71 -1.06
C ASP A 70 -4.16 -15.29 -1.40
N VAL A 71 -4.00 -14.77 -2.61
CA VAL A 71 -2.72 -14.36 -3.20
C VAL A 71 -2.89 -13.07 -3.99
N PHE A 72 -1.83 -12.30 -4.09
CA PHE A 72 -1.72 -11.26 -5.11
C PHE A 72 -0.50 -11.57 -5.99
N ASN A 73 -0.77 -12.08 -7.17
CA ASN A 73 0.26 -12.55 -8.08
C ASN A 73 1.22 -11.43 -8.52
N ARG A 74 2.26 -11.81 -9.24
CA ARG A 74 3.38 -10.96 -9.62
C ARG A 74 2.92 -9.71 -10.38
N HIS A 75 3.21 -8.52 -9.83
CA HIS A 75 2.81 -7.24 -10.40
C HIS A 75 3.72 -6.10 -9.94
N THR A 76 3.58 -4.95 -10.58
CA THR A 76 4.05 -3.66 -10.07
C THR A 76 2.86 -2.81 -9.69
N ASP A 77 3.00 -1.99 -8.64
CA ASP A 77 1.99 -1.00 -8.31
C ASP A 77 2.05 0.20 -9.28
N GLY A 78 0.89 0.71 -9.68
CA GLY A 78 0.80 1.97 -10.42
C GLY A 78 0.96 3.18 -9.49
N ASP A 79 1.37 4.31 -10.06
CA ASP A 79 1.36 5.60 -9.39
C ASP A 79 -0.07 6.19 -9.35
N TRP A 80 -0.35 6.93 -8.28
CA TRP A 80 -1.67 7.48 -8.03
C TRP A 80 -1.61 8.97 -7.69
N PRO A 81 -2.65 9.75 -8.03
CA PRO A 81 -2.80 11.09 -7.48
C PRO A 81 -2.95 11.03 -5.96
N GLY A 82 -2.62 12.12 -5.28
CA GLY A 82 -2.93 12.29 -3.87
C GLY A 82 -4.42 12.54 -3.67
N PHE A 83 -4.94 12.07 -2.55
CA PHE A 83 -6.31 12.31 -2.14
C PHE A 83 -6.37 12.79 -0.69
N GLY A 84 -7.32 13.66 -0.38
CA GLY A 84 -7.62 14.11 0.95
C GLY A 84 -9.10 14.43 1.11
N LEU A 85 -9.49 14.75 2.34
CA LEU A 85 -10.84 15.24 2.61
C LEU A 85 -10.97 16.72 2.18
N SER A 86 -12.15 17.07 1.69
CA SER A 86 -12.56 18.48 1.51
C SER A 86 -12.52 19.23 2.86
N GLU A 87 -12.55 20.56 2.83
CA GLU A 87 -12.54 21.37 4.05
C GLU A 87 -13.72 21.04 4.98
N ASP A 88 -14.89 20.80 4.42
CA ASP A 88 -16.09 20.38 5.14
C ASP A 88 -16.10 18.88 5.51
N ARG A 89 -15.06 18.13 5.10
CA ARG A 89 -14.83 16.70 5.36
C ARG A 89 -15.93 15.77 4.83
N ARG A 90 -16.71 16.19 3.85
CA ARG A 90 -17.81 15.43 3.26
C ARG A 90 -17.40 14.64 2.03
N GLU A 91 -16.39 15.10 1.32
CA GLU A 91 -15.96 14.54 0.06
C GLU A 91 -14.47 14.24 0.06
N MET A 92 -14.10 13.27 -0.77
CA MET A 92 -12.70 12.99 -1.07
C MET A 92 -12.30 13.79 -2.30
N VAL A 93 -11.30 14.66 -2.17
CA VAL A 93 -10.79 15.50 -3.25
C VAL A 93 -9.42 15.03 -3.69
N GLN A 94 -9.17 15.12 -4.99
CA GLN A 94 -7.86 14.84 -5.56
C GLN A 94 -6.95 16.06 -5.41
N TRP A 95 -5.71 15.84 -4.96
CA TRP A 95 -4.71 16.89 -4.87
C TRP A 95 -4.07 17.13 -6.24
N ALA A 96 -4.22 18.36 -6.75
CA ALA A 96 -3.67 18.73 -8.05
C ALA A 96 -2.13 18.66 -8.05
N GLY A 97 -1.56 18.15 -9.15
CA GLY A 97 -0.11 18.10 -9.36
C GLY A 97 0.68 17.13 -8.50
N LEU A 98 0.05 16.42 -7.56
CA LEU A 98 0.71 15.43 -6.71
C LEU A 98 0.58 14.03 -7.27
N ARG A 99 1.71 13.30 -7.27
CA ARG A 99 1.76 11.87 -7.64
C ARG A 99 2.49 11.08 -6.56
N SER A 100 2.11 9.85 -6.39
CA SER A 100 2.85 8.95 -5.52
C SER A 100 4.04 8.33 -6.23
N SER A 101 5.14 8.12 -5.51
CA SER A 101 6.33 7.43 -6.03
C SER A 101 6.72 6.20 -5.22
N LEU A 102 6.16 6.06 -4.01
CA LEU A 102 6.35 4.88 -3.16
C LEU A 102 5.02 4.32 -2.70
N THR A 103 4.96 3.01 -2.70
CA THR A 103 3.98 2.25 -1.91
C THR A 103 4.53 2.09 -0.49
N MET A 104 3.69 2.34 0.50
CA MET A 104 3.85 1.92 1.88
C MET A 104 2.86 0.78 2.15
N LEU A 105 3.35 -0.39 2.53
CA LEU A 105 2.54 -1.47 3.08
C LEU A 105 2.69 -1.48 4.60
N LEU A 106 1.65 -1.09 5.30
CA LEU A 106 1.58 -1.17 6.76
C LEU A 106 0.91 -2.50 7.14
N TYR A 107 1.67 -3.38 7.78
CA TYR A 107 1.17 -4.66 8.25
C TYR A 107 0.40 -4.50 9.56
N LEU A 108 -0.85 -4.96 9.57
CA LEU A 108 -1.76 -4.80 10.73
C LEU A 108 -1.77 -6.04 11.63
N ASN A 109 -1.26 -7.16 11.13
CA ASN A 109 -0.99 -8.37 11.88
C ASN A 109 0.11 -9.19 11.20
N GLY A 110 0.53 -10.28 11.84
CA GLY A 110 1.60 -11.14 11.35
C GLY A 110 1.67 -12.47 12.09
N PRO A 111 2.81 -13.18 12.01
CA PRO A 111 2.97 -14.50 12.65
C PRO A 111 2.71 -14.51 14.15
N ALA A 112 3.03 -13.44 14.87
CA ALA A 112 2.74 -13.32 16.30
C ALA A 112 1.23 -13.29 16.60
N ASP A 113 0.40 -12.94 15.60
CA ASP A 113 -1.06 -12.95 15.68
C ASP A 113 -1.65 -14.24 15.05
N GLY A 114 -0.82 -15.22 14.68
CA GLY A 114 -1.22 -16.50 14.10
C GLY A 114 -1.30 -16.55 12.57
N VAL A 115 -0.91 -15.49 11.87
CA VAL A 115 -0.85 -15.48 10.40
C VAL A 115 0.24 -16.43 9.92
N ARG A 116 -0.08 -17.30 8.96
CA ARG A 116 0.86 -18.21 8.33
C ARG A 116 0.99 -17.87 6.84
N GLY A 117 2.21 -17.79 6.32
CA GLY A 117 2.47 -17.33 4.95
C GLY A 117 2.29 -15.81 4.81
N GLY A 118 1.81 -15.38 3.64
CA GLY A 118 1.47 -13.99 3.38
C GLY A 118 2.67 -13.02 3.32
N GLN A 119 3.89 -13.51 3.08
CA GLN A 119 5.07 -12.67 2.87
C GLN A 119 4.86 -11.75 1.66
N THR A 120 5.46 -10.57 1.71
CA THR A 120 5.62 -9.76 0.50
C THR A 120 6.97 -10.09 -0.12
N ARG A 121 6.96 -10.74 -1.28
CA ARG A 121 8.17 -11.10 -2.02
C ARG A 121 8.53 -10.01 -3.02
N LEU A 122 9.69 -9.39 -2.83
CA LEU A 122 10.23 -8.38 -3.73
C LEU A 122 11.22 -9.03 -4.70
N SER A 123 11.06 -8.79 -6.00
CA SER A 123 12.03 -9.22 -7.01
C SER A 123 13.14 -8.19 -7.16
N ARG A 124 14.38 -8.64 -7.25
CA ARG A 124 15.54 -7.78 -7.50
C ARG A 124 15.98 -7.82 -8.97
N PRO A 125 16.69 -6.80 -9.45
CA PRO A 125 17.19 -6.76 -10.83
C PRO A 125 18.13 -7.92 -11.19
N ASP A 126 18.85 -8.48 -10.22
CA ASP A 126 19.73 -9.64 -10.38
C ASP A 126 19.00 -10.99 -10.47
N GLY A 127 17.67 -10.97 -10.46
CA GLY A 127 16.82 -12.15 -10.49
C GLY A 127 16.59 -12.81 -9.13
N SER A 128 17.26 -12.36 -8.07
CA SER A 128 16.99 -12.81 -6.71
C SER A 128 15.67 -12.24 -6.16
N ALA A 129 15.19 -12.81 -5.07
CA ALA A 129 14.00 -12.33 -4.38
C ALA A 129 14.28 -12.14 -2.89
N HIS A 130 13.54 -11.22 -2.29
CA HIS A 130 13.58 -10.96 -0.85
C HIS A 130 12.16 -11.07 -0.27
N ASP A 131 11.98 -11.97 0.68
CA ASP A 131 10.71 -12.16 1.37
C ASP A 131 10.64 -11.31 2.63
N VAL A 132 9.65 -10.44 2.69
CA VAL A 132 9.35 -9.62 3.87
C VAL A 132 8.20 -10.28 4.62
N THR A 133 8.50 -10.79 5.80
CA THR A 133 7.49 -11.37 6.70
C THR A 133 6.66 -10.24 7.30
N PRO A 134 5.32 -10.31 7.24
CA PRO A 134 4.48 -9.30 7.88
C PRO A 134 4.70 -9.31 9.39
N ALA A 135 4.94 -8.14 9.96
CA ALA A 135 5.00 -7.96 11.40
C ALA A 135 4.09 -6.79 11.79
N LYS A 136 3.21 -7.01 12.76
CA LYS A 136 2.24 -6.01 13.20
C LYS A 136 2.92 -4.67 13.54
N GLY A 137 2.45 -3.60 12.92
CA GLY A 137 2.97 -2.24 13.12
C GLY A 137 4.23 -1.92 12.30
N SER A 138 4.81 -2.88 11.57
CA SER A 138 5.90 -2.59 10.64
C SER A 138 5.40 -2.08 9.30
N ALA A 139 6.23 -1.30 8.60
CA ALA A 139 5.94 -0.79 7.27
C ALA A 139 7.04 -1.16 6.28
N LEU A 140 6.64 -1.55 5.07
CA LEU A 140 7.51 -1.81 3.94
C LEU A 140 7.31 -0.71 2.90
N PHE A 141 8.42 -0.13 2.42
CA PHE A 141 8.41 0.88 1.37
C PHE A 141 9.11 0.38 0.13
N PHE A 142 8.53 0.63 -1.03
CA PHE A 142 9.16 0.33 -2.32
C PHE A 142 8.68 1.26 -3.43
N ARG A 143 9.54 1.43 -4.43
CA ARG A 143 9.24 2.23 -5.63
C ARG A 143 8.12 1.59 -6.43
N HIS A 144 7.22 2.44 -6.93
CA HIS A 144 6.14 2.04 -7.83
C HIS A 144 6.02 2.99 -9.03
N GLY A 145 5.01 2.74 -9.88
CA GLY A 145 4.76 3.49 -11.10
C GLY A 145 5.10 2.65 -12.33
N PHE A 146 5.25 3.31 -13.47
CA PHE A 146 5.52 2.67 -14.76
C PHE A 146 6.98 2.78 -15.21
N GLY A 147 7.85 3.29 -14.36
CA GLY A 147 9.27 3.47 -14.65
C GLY A 147 10.12 2.21 -14.37
N PRO A 148 11.38 2.22 -14.81
CA PRO A 148 12.29 1.08 -14.69
C PRO A 148 12.65 0.72 -13.25
N HIS A 149 12.40 1.62 -12.31
CA HIS A 149 12.67 1.41 -10.88
C HIS A 149 11.48 0.87 -10.09
N SER A 150 10.35 0.61 -10.76
CA SER A 150 9.18 0.00 -10.10
C SER A 150 9.50 -1.41 -9.64
N VAL A 151 9.19 -1.69 -8.37
CA VAL A 151 9.52 -2.98 -7.77
C VAL A 151 8.44 -4.01 -8.10
N LEU A 152 8.86 -5.04 -8.82
CA LEU A 152 8.03 -6.20 -9.10
C LEU A 152 7.90 -7.05 -7.84
N HIS A 153 6.66 -7.34 -7.44
CA HIS A 153 6.43 -8.04 -6.17
C HIS A 153 5.23 -8.98 -6.21
N VAL A 154 5.11 -9.79 -5.16
CA VAL A 154 4.04 -10.79 -4.96
C VAL A 154 3.56 -10.68 -3.52
N GLY A 155 2.25 -10.73 -3.30
CA GLY A 155 1.68 -11.08 -2.02
C GLY A 155 1.54 -12.61 -1.95
N ALA A 156 2.44 -13.29 -1.24
CA ALA A 156 2.45 -14.73 -1.14
C ALA A 156 1.15 -15.27 -0.48
N PRO A 157 0.77 -16.53 -0.77
CA PRO A 157 -0.42 -17.12 -0.19
C PRO A 157 -0.44 -17.06 1.34
N VAL A 158 -1.61 -16.80 1.89
CA VAL A 158 -1.90 -16.96 3.32
C VAL A 158 -2.41 -18.39 3.55
N HIS A 159 -2.12 -18.96 4.71
CA HIS A 159 -2.51 -20.30 5.06
C HIS A 159 -3.21 -20.38 6.42
N GLY A 160 -4.33 -21.10 6.47
CA GLY A 160 -5.06 -21.39 7.69
C GLY A 160 -6.09 -20.32 8.08
N PRO A 161 -6.67 -20.41 9.29
CA PRO A 161 -7.89 -19.69 9.64
C PRO A 161 -7.68 -18.21 9.99
N VAL A 162 -6.44 -17.76 10.19
CA VAL A 162 -6.16 -16.38 10.58
C VAL A 162 -5.85 -15.54 9.35
N PRO A 163 -6.71 -14.60 8.94
CA PRO A 163 -6.46 -13.78 7.77
C PRO A 163 -5.35 -12.76 8.02
N LYS A 164 -4.62 -12.43 6.96
CA LYS A 164 -3.66 -11.31 6.96
C LYS A 164 -4.38 -10.01 6.64
N TYR A 165 -4.03 -8.95 7.37
CA TYR A 165 -4.48 -7.59 7.12
C TYR A 165 -3.32 -6.66 6.81
N VAL A 166 -3.45 -5.87 5.76
CA VAL A 166 -2.45 -4.87 5.37
C VAL A 166 -3.13 -3.62 4.82
N ALA A 167 -2.60 -2.45 5.18
CA ALA A 167 -2.98 -1.18 4.57
C ALA A 167 -1.93 -0.77 3.54
N ARG A 168 -2.37 -0.49 2.31
CA ARG A 168 -1.53 0.16 1.30
C ARG A 168 -1.83 1.65 1.29
N ILE A 169 -0.79 2.43 1.48
CA ILE A 169 -0.84 3.88 1.55
C ILE A 169 0.16 4.45 0.54
N ASN A 170 -0.22 5.51 -0.14
CA ASN A 170 0.64 6.15 -1.12
C ASN A 170 1.47 7.26 -0.47
N VAL A 171 2.79 7.22 -0.67
CA VAL A 171 3.71 8.30 -0.28
C VAL A 171 3.84 9.25 -1.46
N MET A 172 3.54 10.52 -1.18
CA MET A 172 3.36 11.54 -2.20
C MET A 172 4.64 12.33 -2.48
N TYR A 173 4.82 12.70 -3.73
CA TYR A 173 5.88 13.57 -4.21
C TYR A 173 5.30 14.68 -5.09
N ALA A 174 5.93 15.85 -5.10
CA ALA A 174 5.51 17.03 -5.81
C ALA A 174 6.67 17.62 -6.65
N PRO A 175 6.38 18.33 -7.74
CA PRO A 175 7.37 19.20 -8.36
C PRO A 175 7.98 20.16 -7.34
N GLY A 176 9.28 20.42 -7.46
CA GLY A 176 10.04 21.33 -6.60
C GLY A 176 9.75 22.80 -6.89
#